data_738764aaf19ea9b6ef5cc3169e51c978
#
_entry.id   738764aaf19ea9b6ef5cc3169e51c978
#
_cell.length_a   1.000
_cell.length_b   1.000
_cell.length_c   1.000
_cell.angle_alpha   90.00
_cell.angle_beta   90.00
_cell.angle_gamma   90.00
#
_symmetry.space_group_name_H-M   'P 1'
#
loop_
_entity.id
_entity.type
_entity.pdbx_description
1 polymer ?
#
loop_
_entity_poly.entity_id
_entity_poly.type
_entity_poly.pdbx_seq_one_letter_code
_entity_poly.pdbx_strand_id
1 'polypeptide(L)'
;MAKSFNNILVPYDDSPNSKRALAKSFELAELTNGKITVINVISYHKAMGKIIEPYKESIYDHVKKFFNQIEREASRRDVTLKEEIMYGNPVEEIINFMKNKKFDIIIMGRRGTSKITGTSLGSVSNALVQNSKIPILIVV
;
A
#
# COMPACT_ATOMS: atom_id res chain seq x y z
N MET A 1 3.72 9.38 26.68
CA MET A 1 2.52 8.68 26.22
C MET A 1 2.80 7.88 24.96
N ALA A 2 2.46 6.62 24.96
CA ALA A 2 2.59 5.80 23.77
C ALA A 2 1.63 6.32 22.70
N LYS A 3 2.16 6.66 21.55
CA LYS A 3 1.37 7.02 20.37
C LYS A 3 1.04 5.74 19.63
N SER A 4 -0.22 5.38 19.60
CA SER A 4 -0.67 4.15 18.94
C SER A 4 -1.39 4.48 17.66
N PHE A 5 -1.01 3.80 16.57
CA PHE A 5 -1.72 3.81 15.29
C PHE A 5 -1.82 5.17 14.61
N ASN A 6 -0.84 6.04 14.82
CA ASN A 6 -0.82 7.35 14.17
C ASN A 6 0.12 7.44 12.96
N ASN A 7 0.85 6.39 12.67
CA ASN A 7 1.71 6.33 11.49
C ASN A 7 1.37 5.05 10.72
N ILE A 8 0.55 5.21 9.66
CA ILE A 8 -0.15 4.12 8.99
C ILE A 8 0.47 3.87 7.62
N LEU A 9 0.82 2.63 7.33
CA LEU A 9 1.30 2.22 6.00
C LEU A 9 0.18 1.49 5.27
N VAL A 10 -0.09 1.91 4.04
CA VAL A 10 -1.15 1.32 3.22
C VAL A 10 -0.56 0.89 1.87
N PRO A 11 -0.27 -0.39 1.70
CA PRO A 11 -0.01 -0.92 0.36
C PRO A 11 -1.27 -0.82 -0.50
N TYR A 12 -1.13 -0.28 -1.71
CA TYR A 12 -2.30 0.07 -2.52
C TYR A 12 -2.05 -0.22 -3.99
N ASP A 13 -2.97 -0.91 -4.63
CA ASP A 13 -2.89 -1.28 -6.05
C ASP A 13 -4.14 -0.93 -6.86
N ASP A 14 -5.00 -0.08 -6.31
CA ASP A 14 -6.27 0.34 -6.91
C ASP A 14 -7.32 -0.79 -7.03
N SER A 15 -7.07 -1.96 -6.43
CA SER A 15 -8.04 -3.04 -6.36
C SER A 15 -9.20 -2.68 -5.42
N PRO A 16 -10.37 -3.32 -5.56
CA PRO A 16 -11.47 -3.10 -4.60
C PRO A 16 -11.07 -3.35 -3.15
N ASN A 17 -10.25 -4.37 -2.92
CA ASN A 17 -9.75 -4.67 -1.57
C ASN A 17 -8.86 -3.55 -1.01
N SER A 18 -7.93 -3.03 -1.83
CA SER A 18 -7.07 -1.93 -1.39
C SER A 18 -7.85 -0.64 -1.19
N LYS A 19 -8.89 -0.41 -1.97
CA LYS A 19 -9.78 0.76 -1.78
C LYS A 19 -10.51 0.70 -0.43
N ARG A 20 -10.98 -0.48 -0.05
CA ARG A 20 -11.61 -0.68 1.26
C ARG A 20 -10.61 -0.48 2.41
N ALA A 21 -9.39 -0.99 2.23
CA ALA A 21 -8.32 -0.81 3.21
C ALA A 21 -7.96 0.67 3.36
N LEU A 22 -7.87 1.40 2.27
CA LEU A 22 -7.60 2.83 2.31
C LEU A 22 -8.72 3.60 3.03
N ALA A 23 -9.98 3.25 2.78
CA ALA A 23 -11.10 3.87 3.48
C ALA A 23 -11.01 3.65 5.00
N LYS A 24 -10.66 2.46 5.43
CA LYS A 24 -10.42 2.17 6.86
C LYS A 24 -9.23 2.94 7.41
N SER A 25 -8.21 3.12 6.61
CA SER A 25 -7.03 3.90 6.98
C SER A 25 -7.38 5.36 7.24
N PHE A 26 -8.23 5.94 6.41
CA PHE A 26 -8.72 7.30 6.64
C PHE A 26 -9.50 7.40 7.96
N GLU A 27 -10.38 6.43 8.23
CA GLU A 27 -11.12 6.40 9.49
C GLU A 27 -10.16 6.37 10.69
N LEU A 28 -9.15 5.51 10.65
CA LEU A 28 -8.18 5.41 11.74
C LEU A 28 -7.36 6.69 11.87
N ALA A 29 -6.89 7.25 10.76
CA ALA A 29 -6.11 8.49 10.79
C ALA A 29 -6.90 9.65 11.37
N GLU A 30 -8.19 9.73 11.07
CA GLU A 30 -9.07 10.75 11.66
C GLU A 30 -9.22 10.57 13.18
N LEU A 31 -9.30 9.32 13.64
CA LEU A 31 -9.41 9.01 15.08
C LEU A 31 -8.12 9.29 15.84
N THR A 32 -6.97 9.02 15.24
CA THR A 32 -5.67 9.12 15.92
C THR A 32 -4.94 10.43 15.63
N ASN A 33 -5.50 11.27 14.77
CA ASN A 33 -4.82 12.43 14.20
C ASN A 33 -3.49 12.02 13.54
N GLY A 34 -3.53 10.87 12.88
CA GLY A 34 -2.36 10.24 12.29
C GLY A 34 -2.14 10.63 10.84
N LYS A 35 -1.09 10.03 10.27
CA LYS A 35 -0.74 10.23 8.86
C LYS A 35 -0.69 8.90 8.15
N ILE A 36 -0.98 8.94 6.86
CA ILE A 36 -0.99 7.76 6.00
C ILE A 36 0.16 7.86 5.00
N THR A 37 0.90 6.78 4.85
CA THR A 37 1.82 6.59 3.72
C THR A 37 1.23 5.52 2.83
N VAL A 38 0.86 5.90 1.61
CA VAL A 38 0.35 4.97 0.60
C VAL A 38 1.52 4.56 -0.29
N ILE A 39 1.72 3.26 -0.43
CA ILE A 39 2.80 2.72 -1.26
C ILE A 39 2.24 1.86 -2.37
N ASN A 40 2.68 2.14 -3.59
CA ASN A 40 2.42 1.29 -4.74
C ASN A 40 3.75 0.78 -5.29
N VAL A 41 3.83 -0.51 -5.55
CA VAL A 41 5.00 -1.12 -6.17
C VAL A 41 4.62 -1.57 -7.56
N ILE A 42 5.25 -0.96 -8.56
CA ILE A 42 5.07 -1.33 -9.96
C ILE A 42 5.99 -2.50 -10.26
N SER A 43 5.39 -3.66 -10.55
CA SER A 43 6.13 -4.83 -10.98
C SER A 43 6.59 -4.65 -12.42
N TYR A 44 7.81 -5.08 -12.71
CA TYR A 44 8.30 -5.07 -14.07
C TYR A 44 8.84 -6.45 -14.45
N HIS A 45 8.73 -6.78 -15.73
CA HIS A 45 9.30 -8.01 -16.25
C HIS A 45 10.73 -7.75 -16.72
N LYS A 46 11.66 -8.59 -16.25
CA LYS A 46 12.99 -8.65 -16.81
C LYS A 46 13.01 -9.79 -17.82
N ALA A 47 13.10 -9.47 -19.10
CA ALA A 47 13.34 -10.46 -20.14
C ALA A 47 14.79 -10.32 -20.59
N MET A 48 15.57 -11.40 -20.51
CA MET A 48 16.98 -11.44 -20.92
C MET A 48 17.85 -10.36 -20.26
N GLY A 49 17.58 -10.07 -18.97
CA GLY A 49 18.33 -9.07 -18.23
C GLY A 49 17.97 -7.62 -18.53
N LYS A 50 16.97 -7.39 -19.38
CA LYS A 50 16.52 -6.04 -19.73
C LYS A 50 15.13 -5.78 -19.19
N ILE A 51 14.90 -4.55 -18.70
CA ILE A 51 13.57 -4.11 -18.32
C ILE A 51 12.78 -3.83 -19.59
N ILE A 52 11.59 -4.45 -19.72
CA ILE A 52 10.72 -4.16 -20.86
C ILE A 52 10.00 -2.83 -20.56
N GLU A 53 10.50 -1.79 -21.20
CA GLU A 53 10.07 -0.41 -20.96
C GLU A 53 8.76 0.06 -21.63
N PRO A 54 8.19 -0.56 -22.69
CA PRO A 54 7.05 0.05 -23.39
C PRO A 54 5.81 0.29 -22.53
N TYR A 55 5.68 -0.40 -21.42
CA TYR A 55 4.51 -0.29 -20.53
C TYR A 55 4.76 0.57 -19.29
N LYS A 56 6.01 0.99 -19.06
CA LYS A 56 6.40 1.68 -17.83
C LYS A 56 5.71 3.03 -17.68
N GLU A 57 5.68 3.84 -18.73
CA GLU A 57 5.07 5.17 -18.70
C GLU A 57 3.56 5.11 -18.48
N SER A 58 2.86 4.22 -19.21
CA SER A 58 1.40 4.11 -19.07
C SER A 58 1.00 3.57 -17.69
N ILE A 59 1.78 2.66 -17.13
CA ILE A 59 1.55 2.16 -15.77
C ILE A 59 1.80 3.27 -14.76
N TYR A 60 2.89 3.99 -14.89
CA TYR A 60 3.23 5.12 -14.03
C TYR A 60 2.13 6.18 -14.08
N ASP A 61 1.66 6.54 -15.27
CA ASP A 61 0.59 7.52 -15.45
C ASP A 61 -0.70 7.06 -14.78
N HIS A 62 -1.02 5.78 -14.87
CA HIS A 62 -2.16 5.20 -14.19
C HIS A 62 -2.03 5.32 -12.67
N VAL A 63 -0.86 4.99 -12.13
CA VAL A 63 -0.59 5.10 -10.69
C VAL A 63 -0.70 6.56 -10.23
N LYS A 64 -0.14 7.49 -10.98
CA LYS A 64 -0.25 8.93 -10.67
C LYS A 64 -1.71 9.37 -10.66
N LYS A 65 -2.52 8.85 -11.54
CA LYS A 65 -3.94 9.18 -11.62
C LYS A 65 -4.69 8.79 -10.35
N PHE A 66 -4.53 7.56 -9.90
CA PHE A 66 -5.23 7.15 -8.66
C PHE A 66 -4.61 7.80 -7.42
N PHE A 67 -3.31 8.10 -7.41
CA PHE A 67 -2.72 8.86 -6.31
C PHE A 67 -3.28 10.27 -6.22
N ASN A 68 -3.51 10.93 -7.35
CA ASN A 68 -4.14 12.25 -7.36
C ASN A 68 -5.54 12.22 -6.73
N GLN A 69 -6.30 11.15 -6.97
CA GLN A 69 -7.60 10.96 -6.35
C GLN A 69 -7.48 10.77 -4.83
N ILE A 70 -6.48 10.00 -4.40
CA ILE A 70 -6.22 9.77 -2.97
C ILE A 70 -5.82 11.08 -2.29
N GLU A 71 -4.98 11.90 -2.93
CA GLU A 71 -4.60 13.21 -2.41
C GLU A 71 -5.80 14.13 -2.19
N ARG A 72 -6.73 14.14 -3.12
CA ARG A 72 -7.96 14.94 -2.99
C ARG A 72 -8.79 14.46 -1.80
N GLU A 73 -8.92 13.16 -1.64
CA GLU A 73 -9.64 12.59 -0.51
C GLU A 73 -8.97 12.94 0.82
N ALA A 74 -7.65 12.83 0.89
CA ALA A 74 -6.88 13.19 2.08
C ALA A 74 -7.05 14.67 2.43
N SER A 75 -6.99 15.55 1.44
CA SER A 75 -7.19 16.99 1.64
C SER A 75 -8.59 17.29 2.15
N ARG A 76 -9.60 16.64 1.57
CA ARG A 76 -10.99 16.83 1.98
C ARG A 76 -11.22 16.40 3.42
N ARG A 77 -10.50 15.36 3.88
CA ARG A 77 -10.61 14.83 5.25
C ARG A 77 -9.62 15.45 6.21
N ASP A 78 -8.77 16.34 5.74
CA ASP A 78 -7.69 16.96 6.54
C ASP A 78 -6.75 15.89 7.15
N VAL A 79 -6.42 14.88 6.35
CA VAL A 79 -5.48 13.81 6.72
C VAL A 79 -4.16 14.03 6.00
N THR A 80 -3.06 13.95 6.75
CA THR A 80 -1.71 14.05 6.19
C THR A 80 -1.38 12.78 5.41
N LEU A 81 -0.97 12.95 4.15
CA LEU A 81 -0.71 11.84 3.25
C LEU A 81 0.70 11.94 2.65
N LYS A 82 1.40 10.82 2.62
CA LYS A 82 2.62 10.63 1.83
C LYS A 82 2.37 9.56 0.78
N GLU A 83 2.98 9.73 -0.38
CA GLU A 83 2.87 8.77 -1.48
C GLU A 83 4.24 8.25 -1.85
N GLU A 84 4.33 6.94 -2.09
CA GLU A 84 5.55 6.30 -2.53
C GLU A 84 5.25 5.39 -3.71
N ILE A 85 5.99 5.58 -4.79
CA ILE A 85 5.94 4.70 -5.97
C ILE A 85 7.29 4.01 -6.07
N MET A 86 7.25 2.69 -6.09
CA MET A 86 8.46 1.87 -6.20
C MET A 86 8.35 0.92 -7.38
N TYR A 87 9.49 0.40 -7.80
CA TYR A 87 9.58 -0.55 -8.90
C TYR A 87 10.28 -1.80 -8.42
N GLY A 88 9.71 -2.96 -8.69
CA GLY A 88 10.34 -4.22 -8.34
C GLY A 88 9.35 -5.27 -7.88
N ASN A 89 9.80 -6.13 -6.97
CA ASN A 89 8.96 -7.14 -6.35
C ASN A 89 8.17 -6.49 -5.20
N PRO A 90 6.84 -6.56 -5.21
CA PRO A 90 6.04 -5.88 -4.19
C PRO A 90 6.41 -6.26 -2.75
N VAL A 91 6.60 -7.54 -2.48
CA VAL A 91 6.94 -8.02 -1.13
C VAL A 91 8.27 -7.46 -0.67
N GLU A 92 9.31 -7.62 -1.50
CA GLU A 92 10.67 -7.18 -1.17
C GLU A 92 10.75 -5.67 -0.98
N GLU A 93 10.12 -4.93 -1.89
CA GLU A 93 10.16 -3.46 -1.84
C GLU A 93 9.45 -2.91 -0.62
N ILE A 94 8.30 -3.46 -0.27
CA ILE A 94 7.56 -3.02 0.92
C ILE A 94 8.35 -3.33 2.19
N ILE A 95 8.89 -4.54 2.31
CA ILE A 95 9.67 -4.95 3.48
C ILE A 95 10.91 -4.06 3.61
N ASN A 96 11.63 -3.82 2.53
CA ASN A 96 12.80 -2.95 2.54
C ASN A 96 12.45 -1.51 2.91
N PHE A 97 11.34 -1.01 2.39
CA PHE A 97 10.86 0.33 2.71
C PHE A 97 10.58 0.50 4.20
N MET A 98 10.05 -0.54 4.83
CA MET A 98 9.70 -0.50 6.26
C MET A 98 10.89 -0.55 7.20
N LYS A 99 12.03 -1.10 6.77
CA LYS A 99 13.16 -1.41 7.65
C LYS A 99 13.69 -0.22 8.44
N ASN A 100 13.74 0.96 7.82
CA ASN A 100 14.31 2.15 8.43
C ASN A 100 13.27 3.21 8.78
N LYS A 101 12.00 2.79 8.89
CA LYS A 101 10.89 3.69 9.15
C LYS A 101 10.03 3.18 10.30
N LYS A 102 9.42 4.12 11.01
CA LYS A 102 8.60 3.79 12.17
C LYS A 102 7.13 3.87 11.79
N PHE A 103 6.59 2.75 11.32
CA PHE A 103 5.16 2.61 11.15
C PHE A 103 4.54 1.92 12.36
N ASP A 104 3.34 2.30 12.72
CA ASP A 104 2.64 1.74 13.87
C ASP A 104 1.71 0.59 13.48
N ILE A 105 1.24 0.61 12.23
CA ILE A 105 0.30 -0.37 11.72
C ILE A 105 0.36 -0.39 10.19
N ILE A 106 0.17 -1.58 9.62
CA ILE A 106 -0.10 -1.74 8.19
C ILE A 106 -1.58 -2.01 8.03
N ILE A 107 -2.25 -1.32 7.13
CA ILE A 107 -3.64 -1.59 6.77
C ILE A 107 -3.68 -1.95 5.30
N MET A 108 -4.17 -3.14 4.98
CA MET A 108 -4.15 -3.63 3.61
C MET A 108 -5.34 -4.54 3.34
N GLY A 109 -5.66 -4.70 2.07
CA GLY A 109 -6.68 -5.64 1.66
C GLY A 109 -6.22 -7.08 1.81
N ARG A 110 -7.16 -7.98 1.88
CA ARG A 110 -6.88 -9.42 1.99
C ARG A 110 -6.13 -9.92 0.75
N ARG A 111 -6.50 -9.43 -0.43
CA ARG A 111 -5.87 -9.74 -1.72
C ARG A 111 -5.79 -8.48 -2.57
N GLY A 112 -4.88 -8.48 -3.55
CA GLY A 112 -4.77 -7.40 -4.52
C GLY A 112 -5.53 -7.70 -5.80
N THR A 113 -4.91 -7.39 -6.94
CA THR A 113 -5.51 -7.57 -8.27
C THR A 113 -5.50 -9.02 -8.74
N SER A 114 -4.78 -9.91 -8.05
CA SER A 114 -4.70 -11.32 -8.39
C SER A 114 -6.07 -12.00 -8.24
N LYS A 115 -6.45 -12.83 -9.21
CA LYS A 115 -7.71 -13.56 -9.22
C LYS A 115 -7.61 -14.88 -8.46
N ILE A 116 -7.05 -14.85 -7.26
CA ILE A 116 -7.02 -16.05 -6.41
C ILE A 116 -8.39 -16.19 -5.77
N THR A 117 -9.06 -17.31 -6.01
CA THR A 117 -10.35 -17.62 -5.39
C THR A 117 -10.13 -18.37 -4.07
N GLY A 118 -11.06 -18.19 -3.15
CA GLY A 118 -11.03 -18.88 -1.86
C GLY A 118 -10.79 -17.96 -0.68
N THR A 119 -10.50 -18.54 0.48
CA THR A 119 -10.34 -17.83 1.75
C THR A 119 -8.91 -17.43 2.05
N SER A 120 -7.96 -17.77 1.18
CA SER A 120 -6.54 -17.50 1.37
C SER A 120 -6.19 -16.02 1.24
N LEU A 121 -5.18 -15.59 1.98
CA LEU A 121 -4.58 -14.28 1.78
C LEU A 121 -3.87 -14.24 0.43
N GLY A 122 -3.76 -13.04 -0.17
CA GLY A 122 -2.93 -12.83 -1.34
C GLY A 122 -1.45 -12.98 -1.02
N SER A 123 -0.62 -13.03 -2.07
CA SER A 123 0.82 -13.24 -1.90
C SER A 123 1.48 -12.14 -1.07
N VAL A 124 1.12 -10.88 -1.31
CA VAL A 124 1.71 -9.75 -0.58
C VAL A 124 1.23 -9.73 0.86
N SER A 125 -0.08 -9.87 1.09
CA SER A 125 -0.62 -9.86 2.45
C SER A 125 -0.10 -11.03 3.28
N ASN A 126 -0.03 -12.22 2.71
CA ASN A 126 0.52 -13.39 3.40
C ASN A 126 1.99 -13.19 3.78
N ALA A 127 2.80 -12.68 2.86
CA ALA A 127 4.22 -12.44 3.12
C ALA A 127 4.43 -11.37 4.19
N LEU A 128 3.64 -10.30 4.18
CA LEU A 128 3.75 -9.26 5.19
C LEU A 128 3.31 -9.74 6.56
N VAL A 129 2.25 -10.55 6.64
CA VAL A 129 1.83 -11.15 7.90
C VAL A 129 2.95 -12.01 8.50
N GLN A 130 3.67 -12.75 7.67
CA GLN A 130 4.75 -13.61 8.16
C GLN A 130 6.01 -12.84 8.54
N ASN A 131 6.26 -11.68 7.96
CA ASN A 131 7.53 -10.97 8.11
C ASN A 131 7.43 -9.65 8.87
N SER A 132 6.24 -9.16 9.13
CA SER A 132 6.08 -7.87 9.82
C SER A 132 6.31 -8.01 11.32
N LYS A 133 6.95 -6.99 11.89
CA LYS A 133 7.12 -6.86 13.33
C LYS A 133 6.10 -5.89 13.95
N ILE A 134 5.24 -5.32 13.12
CA ILE A 134 4.19 -4.39 13.57
C ILE A 134 2.82 -4.98 13.25
N PRO A 135 1.76 -4.52 13.95
CA PRO A 135 0.41 -5.00 13.68
C PRO A 135 -0.02 -4.79 12.23
N ILE A 136 -0.83 -5.71 11.74
CA ILE A 136 -1.43 -5.62 10.40
C ILE A 136 -2.93 -5.76 10.54
N LEU A 137 -3.66 -4.82 9.99
CA LEU A 137 -5.11 -4.89 9.87
C LEU A 137 -5.44 -5.31 8.44
N ILE A 138 -6.06 -6.47 8.30
CA ILE A 138 -6.51 -6.98 7.01
C ILE A 138 -7.99 -6.61 6.84
N VAL A 139 -8.28 -5.89 5.77
CA VAL A 139 -9.65 -5.47 5.45
C VAL A 139 -10.20 -6.40 4.36
N VAL A 140 -11.28 -7.05 4.67
CA VAL A 140 -11.92 -8.04 3.79
C VAL A 140 -13.04 -7.45 2.96
#